data_98603e12eca8eaa50dc36ad8ef77f4b8
#
_entry.id   98603e12eca8eaa50dc36ad8ef77f4b8
#
_cell.length_a   1.000
_cell.length_b   1.000
_cell.length_c   1.000
_cell.angle_alpha   90.00
_cell.angle_beta   90.00
_cell.angle_gamma   90.00
#
_symmetry.space_group_name_H-M   'P 1'
#
loop_
_entity.id
_entity.type
_entity.pdbx_description
1 polymer ?
#
loop_
_entity_poly.entity_id
_entity_poly.type
_entity_poly.pdbx_seq_one_letter_code
_entity_poly.pdbx_strand_id
1 'polypeptide(L)'
;GNSDSRSEDNGHLRTTFANCWWDEGCSERMPRVRYGQVHIQNCLYSSSNAHYCIGYGYKSNIYVENNAFTSAAAKKTPWKNYATSGSKKDYNITTVGNLNAGDFQSKSGSAEYFIPSAHYTLKAYDSSMVEEVLTNPENGTGATLDITSMTDGIDNATASAAGTPVSITYYNMDGTEITSPVPGINIMKMTYADGRTVNKKIMR
;
A
#
# COMPACT_ATOMS: atom_id res chain seq x y z
N GLY A 1 2.94 -4.92 15.48
CA GLY A 1 4.06 -5.37 16.29
C GLY A 1 4.54 -6.77 15.93
N ASN A 2 5.82 -6.98 16.11
CA ASN A 2 6.51 -8.21 15.71
C ASN A 2 6.32 -9.36 16.72
N SER A 3 6.25 -9.05 18.01
CA SER A 3 6.16 -10.05 19.10
C SER A 3 5.29 -9.54 20.23
N ASP A 4 4.67 -10.47 20.97
CA ASP A 4 3.91 -10.13 22.20
C ASP A 4 4.80 -9.65 23.35
N SER A 5 6.11 -9.84 23.26
CA SER A 5 7.09 -9.38 24.25
C SER A 5 7.70 -8.02 23.93
N ARG A 6 7.39 -7.42 22.78
CA ARG A 6 7.92 -6.11 22.39
C ARG A 6 7.05 -4.97 22.93
N SER A 7 7.12 -4.77 24.24
CA SER A 7 6.32 -3.74 24.93
C SER A 7 6.64 -2.30 24.49
N GLU A 8 7.81 -2.07 23.92
CA GLU A 8 8.24 -0.80 23.33
C GLU A 8 7.39 -0.39 22.11
N ASP A 9 6.72 -1.34 21.45
CA ASP A 9 5.79 -1.05 20.36
C ASP A 9 4.49 -0.39 20.83
N ASN A 10 4.18 -0.47 22.13
CA ASN A 10 2.91 0.03 22.66
C ASN A 10 2.80 1.55 22.51
N GLY A 11 1.70 2.01 21.88
CA GLY A 11 1.44 3.43 21.63
C GLY A 11 2.17 4.03 20.44
N HIS A 12 3.07 3.28 19.77
CA HIS A 12 3.86 3.79 18.66
C HIS A 12 3.36 3.34 17.27
N LEU A 13 2.67 2.21 17.20
CA LEU A 13 2.24 1.64 15.92
C LEU A 13 0.85 2.14 15.56
N ARG A 14 0.76 2.92 14.48
CA ARG A 14 -0.49 3.43 13.92
C ARG A 14 -0.47 3.24 12.41
N THR A 15 -1.47 2.53 11.88
CA THR A 15 -1.50 2.18 10.45
C THR A 15 -2.93 2.19 9.95
N THR A 16 -3.14 2.78 8.78
CA THR A 16 -4.38 2.68 8.04
C THR A 16 -4.15 1.90 6.75
N PHE A 17 -4.95 0.86 6.55
CA PHE A 17 -5.09 0.17 5.27
C PHE A 17 -6.40 0.66 4.64
N ALA A 18 -6.30 1.39 3.55
CA ALA A 18 -7.47 1.86 2.81
C ALA A 18 -7.33 1.49 1.34
N ASN A 19 -8.41 0.97 0.76
CA ASN A 19 -8.46 0.58 -0.64
C ASN A 19 -7.35 -0.42 -1.05
N CYS A 20 -7.02 -1.35 -0.16
CA CYS A 20 -6.03 -2.39 -0.43
C CYS A 20 -6.71 -3.66 -0.93
N TRP A 21 -6.06 -4.36 -1.85
CA TRP A 21 -6.53 -5.64 -2.37
C TRP A 21 -5.56 -6.76 -2.00
N TRP A 22 -6.05 -7.72 -1.20
CA TRP A 22 -5.35 -8.97 -0.88
C TRP A 22 -5.85 -10.07 -1.80
N ASP A 23 -5.14 -10.27 -2.89
CA ASP A 23 -5.45 -11.20 -3.94
C ASP A 23 -4.73 -12.56 -3.78
N GLU A 24 -4.74 -13.38 -4.81
CA GLU A 24 -4.20 -14.74 -4.81
C GLU A 24 -2.74 -14.78 -4.28
N GLY A 25 -2.45 -15.83 -3.50
CA GLY A 25 -1.18 -15.97 -2.81
C GLY A 25 -1.13 -15.34 -1.41
N CYS A 26 -2.06 -14.47 -1.05
CA CYS A 26 -2.17 -13.94 0.30
C CYS A 26 -2.87 -14.95 1.22
N SER A 27 -2.10 -15.68 2.04
CA SER A 27 -2.65 -16.76 2.85
C SER A 27 -3.05 -16.37 4.26
N GLU A 28 -2.36 -15.40 4.88
CA GLU A 28 -2.64 -14.96 6.24
C GLU A 28 -2.01 -13.59 6.55
N ARG A 29 -2.35 -13.02 7.72
CA ARG A 29 -1.78 -11.76 8.22
C ARG A 29 -2.08 -10.54 7.36
N MET A 30 -3.35 -10.38 7.00
CA MET A 30 -3.85 -9.29 6.13
C MET A 30 -4.67 -8.22 6.90
N PRO A 31 -4.14 -7.55 7.93
CA PRO A 31 -2.93 -7.79 8.70
C PRO A 31 -3.11 -8.72 9.93
N ARG A 32 -2.01 -9.10 10.59
CA ARG A 32 -1.99 -9.59 11.98
C ARG A 32 -1.42 -8.52 12.89
N VAL A 33 -2.19 -8.08 13.88
CA VAL A 33 -1.89 -6.90 14.71
C VAL A 33 -1.51 -7.29 16.13
N ARG A 34 -0.47 -6.61 16.65
CA ARG A 34 -0.09 -6.53 18.06
C ARG A 34 0.32 -5.11 18.37
N TYR A 35 0.01 -4.62 19.59
CA TYR A 35 0.38 -3.27 20.09
C TYR A 35 -0.02 -2.10 19.17
N GLY A 36 -0.85 -2.32 18.16
CA GLY A 36 -1.13 -1.31 17.15
C GLY A 36 -2.56 -0.78 17.19
N GLN A 37 -2.70 0.50 16.86
CA GLN A 37 -3.95 1.10 16.41
C GLN A 37 -4.02 0.95 14.89
N VAL A 38 -4.94 0.11 14.40
CA VAL A 38 -5.04 -0.22 12.98
C VAL A 38 -6.46 0.01 12.49
N HIS A 39 -6.58 0.84 11.46
CA HIS A 39 -7.80 1.07 10.71
C HIS A 39 -7.75 0.33 9.38
N ILE A 40 -8.81 -0.40 9.04
CA ILE A 40 -8.91 -1.15 7.78
C ILE A 40 -10.25 -0.77 7.15
N GLN A 41 -10.19 -0.08 6.01
CA GLN A 41 -11.38 0.47 5.35
C GLN A 41 -11.36 0.20 3.85
N ASN A 42 -12.51 -0.22 3.32
CA ASN A 42 -12.73 -0.45 1.88
C ASN A 42 -11.65 -1.34 1.23
N CYS A 43 -11.23 -2.38 1.94
CA CYS A 43 -10.27 -3.35 1.43
C CYS A 43 -10.98 -4.60 0.90
N LEU A 44 -10.38 -5.23 -0.13
CA LEU A 44 -10.86 -6.46 -0.76
C LEU A 44 -10.01 -7.66 -0.32
N TYR A 45 -10.69 -8.74 0.08
CA TYR A 45 -10.09 -10.02 0.44
C TYR A 45 -10.62 -11.10 -0.51
N SER A 46 -9.90 -11.37 -1.60
CA SER A 46 -10.30 -12.29 -2.66
C SER A 46 -9.47 -13.57 -2.74
N SER A 47 -8.39 -13.70 -1.95
CA SER A 47 -7.52 -14.86 -2.00
C SER A 47 -8.25 -16.17 -1.70
N SER A 48 -8.18 -17.14 -2.61
CA SER A 48 -8.70 -18.51 -2.43
C SER A 48 -7.90 -19.32 -1.40
N ASN A 49 -6.68 -18.89 -1.08
CA ASN A 49 -5.76 -19.54 -0.16
C ASN A 49 -5.77 -18.95 1.27
N ALA A 50 -6.72 -18.09 1.59
CA ALA A 50 -6.76 -17.44 2.90
C ALA A 50 -7.01 -18.45 4.04
N HIS A 51 -6.02 -18.64 4.90
CA HIS A 51 -6.18 -19.37 6.16
C HIS A 51 -6.92 -18.51 7.19
N TYR A 52 -6.69 -17.22 7.18
CA TYR A 52 -7.46 -16.16 7.83
C TYR A 52 -7.07 -14.80 7.23
N CYS A 53 -7.95 -13.83 7.32
CA CYS A 53 -7.67 -12.49 6.82
C CYS A 53 -7.06 -11.59 7.91
N ILE A 54 -7.82 -11.17 8.89
CA ILE A 54 -7.40 -10.24 9.93
C ILE A 54 -7.20 -10.97 11.26
N GLY A 55 -5.97 -10.89 11.79
CA GLY A 55 -5.61 -11.45 13.08
C GLY A 55 -5.47 -10.36 14.15
N TYR A 56 -6.23 -10.46 15.23
CA TYR A 56 -6.10 -9.57 16.38
C TYR A 56 -5.41 -10.29 17.55
N GLY A 57 -4.37 -9.68 18.06
CA GLY A 57 -3.51 -10.22 19.08
C GLY A 57 -3.31 -9.29 20.26
N TYR A 58 -2.29 -9.58 21.07
CA TYR A 58 -2.01 -8.88 22.32
C TYR A 58 -1.88 -7.36 22.10
N LYS A 59 -2.66 -6.59 22.86
CA LYS A 59 -2.73 -5.12 22.84
C LYS A 59 -3.03 -4.52 21.46
N SER A 60 -3.72 -5.27 20.59
CA SER A 60 -4.23 -4.70 19.35
C SER A 60 -5.46 -3.84 19.59
N ASN A 61 -5.55 -2.73 18.85
CA ASN A 61 -6.70 -1.84 18.77
C ASN A 61 -7.09 -1.70 17.30
N ILE A 62 -8.15 -2.42 16.88
CA ILE A 62 -8.47 -2.53 15.47
C ILE A 62 -9.87 -2.02 15.19
N TYR A 63 -10.00 -1.22 14.14
CA TYR A 63 -11.28 -0.80 13.58
C TYR A 63 -11.34 -1.23 12.12
N VAL A 64 -12.38 -2.00 11.77
CA VAL A 64 -12.52 -2.63 10.45
C VAL A 64 -13.88 -2.27 9.88
N GLU A 65 -13.91 -1.48 8.81
CA GLU A 65 -15.18 -1.01 8.27
C GLU A 65 -15.26 -1.10 6.74
N ASN A 66 -16.45 -1.43 6.26
CA ASN A 66 -16.81 -1.39 4.84
C ASN A 66 -15.86 -2.18 3.93
N ASN A 67 -15.32 -3.32 4.38
CA ASN A 67 -14.48 -4.19 3.57
C ASN A 67 -15.32 -5.29 2.89
N ALA A 68 -14.79 -5.92 1.85
CA ALA A 68 -15.42 -7.04 1.16
C ALA A 68 -14.57 -8.30 1.25
N PHE A 69 -15.21 -9.41 1.67
CA PHE A 69 -14.62 -10.74 1.70
C PHE A 69 -15.31 -11.59 0.63
N THR A 70 -14.65 -11.83 -0.51
CA THR A 70 -15.34 -12.37 -1.69
C THR A 70 -15.00 -13.83 -1.99
N SER A 71 -13.79 -14.31 -1.70
CA SER A 71 -13.47 -15.73 -1.83
C SER A 71 -14.14 -16.60 -0.76
N ALA A 72 -14.34 -17.88 -1.05
CA ALA A 72 -14.89 -18.83 -0.09
C ALA A 72 -13.99 -18.97 1.17
N ALA A 73 -12.68 -18.91 1.01
CA ALA A 73 -11.71 -18.97 2.10
C ALA A 73 -11.76 -17.73 2.99
N ALA A 74 -11.79 -16.53 2.39
CA ALA A 74 -11.89 -15.28 3.13
C ALA A 74 -13.21 -15.15 3.91
N LYS A 75 -14.34 -15.55 3.31
CA LYS A 75 -15.66 -15.60 3.98
C LYS A 75 -15.68 -16.53 5.17
N LYS A 76 -14.98 -17.67 5.08
CA LYS A 76 -14.95 -18.69 6.14
C LYS A 76 -14.16 -18.25 7.36
N THR A 77 -13.07 -17.52 7.15
CA THR A 77 -12.14 -17.11 8.23
C THR A 77 -11.71 -15.66 8.12
N PRO A 78 -12.66 -14.70 8.15
CA PRO A 78 -12.32 -13.29 8.06
C PRO A 78 -11.50 -12.81 9.28
N TRP A 79 -11.76 -13.41 10.44
CA TRP A 79 -11.19 -13.01 11.73
C TRP A 79 -10.47 -14.16 12.43
N LYS A 80 -9.34 -13.87 13.10
CA LYS A 80 -8.67 -14.83 13.97
C LYS A 80 -8.15 -14.19 15.25
N ASN A 81 -8.60 -14.72 16.38
CA ASN A 81 -8.14 -14.27 17.70
C ASN A 81 -6.80 -14.95 18.06
N TYR A 82 -5.80 -14.14 18.35
CA TYR A 82 -4.48 -14.56 18.84
C TYR A 82 -4.19 -14.11 20.26
N ALA A 83 -5.11 -13.39 20.91
CA ALA A 83 -5.03 -12.96 22.30
C ALA A 83 -5.80 -13.94 23.21
N THR A 84 -5.45 -15.21 23.18
CA THR A 84 -6.28 -16.31 23.71
C THR A 84 -5.87 -16.83 25.08
N SER A 85 -4.68 -16.49 25.62
CA SER A 85 -4.16 -17.15 26.83
C SER A 85 -3.50 -16.19 27.84
N GLY A 86 -3.75 -16.46 29.12
CA GLY A 86 -3.06 -15.86 30.25
C GLY A 86 -3.09 -14.33 30.31
N SER A 87 -1.97 -13.72 30.65
CA SER A 87 -1.78 -12.26 30.73
C SER A 87 -1.82 -11.54 29.36
N LYS A 88 -1.94 -12.28 28.25
CA LYS A 88 -1.95 -11.75 26.89
C LYS A 88 -3.35 -11.64 26.27
N LYS A 89 -4.38 -11.61 27.08
CA LYS A 89 -5.79 -11.42 26.67
C LYS A 89 -6.22 -9.95 26.59
N ASP A 90 -5.33 -9.05 26.33
CA ASP A 90 -5.63 -7.62 26.21
C ASP A 90 -5.71 -7.23 24.75
N TYR A 91 -6.88 -6.82 24.26
CA TYR A 91 -7.14 -6.40 22.89
C TYR A 91 -8.47 -5.67 22.76
N ASN A 92 -8.66 -4.93 21.69
CA ASN A 92 -9.99 -4.57 21.19
C ASN A 92 -10.07 -4.63 19.67
N ILE A 93 -11.26 -4.92 19.18
CA ILE A 93 -11.62 -4.92 17.76
C ILE A 93 -13.07 -4.51 17.61
N THR A 94 -13.33 -3.63 16.63
CA THR A 94 -14.66 -3.26 16.15
C THR A 94 -14.73 -3.55 14.66
N THR A 95 -15.81 -4.21 14.22
CA THR A 95 -16.09 -4.49 12.81
C THR A 95 -17.47 -3.97 12.44
N VAL A 96 -17.58 -3.21 11.34
CA VAL A 96 -18.80 -2.52 10.92
C VAL A 96 -18.95 -2.52 9.40
N GLY A 97 -20.13 -2.91 8.91
CA GLY A 97 -20.51 -2.80 7.50
C GLY A 97 -19.69 -3.66 6.54
N ASN A 98 -19.09 -4.76 7.02
CA ASN A 98 -18.23 -5.61 6.19
C ASN A 98 -19.05 -6.64 5.40
N LEU A 99 -18.88 -6.67 4.07
CA LEU A 99 -19.59 -7.60 3.19
C LEU A 99 -19.09 -9.03 3.40
N ASN A 100 -20.01 -9.99 3.60
CA ASN A 100 -19.77 -11.41 3.80
C ASN A 100 -18.89 -11.78 5.03
N ALA A 101 -18.82 -10.88 6.00
CA ALA A 101 -18.21 -11.14 7.31
C ALA A 101 -19.14 -10.58 8.39
N GLY A 102 -19.35 -11.33 9.45
CA GLY A 102 -20.19 -10.85 10.53
C GLY A 102 -19.58 -9.66 11.26
N ASP A 103 -20.40 -8.66 11.55
CA ASP A 103 -19.98 -7.51 12.35
C ASP A 103 -20.07 -7.82 13.83
N PHE A 104 -19.07 -7.37 14.57
CA PHE A 104 -19.02 -7.53 16.03
C PHE A 104 -18.12 -6.49 16.67
N GLN A 105 -18.27 -6.34 17.96
CA GLN A 105 -17.39 -5.58 18.80
C GLN A 105 -16.94 -6.47 19.96
N SER A 106 -15.62 -6.55 20.19
CA SER A 106 -15.05 -7.38 21.24
C SER A 106 -13.82 -6.72 21.86
N LYS A 107 -13.71 -6.81 23.17
CA LYS A 107 -12.52 -6.39 23.91
C LYS A 107 -12.24 -7.29 25.09
N SER A 108 -10.99 -7.31 25.50
CA SER A 108 -10.52 -7.87 26.76
C SER A 108 -9.44 -6.96 27.32
N GLY A 109 -9.31 -6.91 28.65
CA GLY A 109 -8.40 -5.99 29.32
C GLY A 109 -8.97 -4.58 29.46
N SER A 110 -8.08 -3.61 29.67
CA SER A 110 -8.43 -2.21 29.99
C SER A 110 -8.40 -1.28 28.78
N ALA A 111 -8.07 -1.78 27.60
CA ALA A 111 -7.95 -0.93 26.41
C ALA A 111 -9.31 -0.35 25.99
N GLU A 112 -9.33 0.95 25.69
CA GLU A 112 -10.48 1.61 25.08
C GLU A 112 -10.56 1.30 23.60
N TYR A 113 -11.79 1.31 23.06
CA TYR A 113 -11.98 1.10 21.63
C TYR A 113 -11.34 2.22 20.82
N PHE A 114 -10.59 1.84 19.80
CA PHE A 114 -10.06 2.78 18.82
C PHE A 114 -11.18 3.21 17.88
N ILE A 115 -11.35 4.53 17.73
CA ILE A 115 -12.36 5.15 16.87
C ILE A 115 -11.63 6.07 15.89
N PRO A 116 -11.39 5.64 14.63
CA PRO A 116 -10.65 6.42 13.64
C PRO A 116 -11.23 7.79 13.38
N SER A 117 -12.57 7.92 13.33
CA SER A 117 -13.26 9.18 13.06
C SER A 117 -13.03 10.29 14.09
N ALA A 118 -12.50 9.96 15.27
CA ALA A 118 -12.05 10.94 16.25
C ALA A 118 -10.69 11.60 15.88
N HIS A 119 -9.99 11.04 14.90
CA HIS A 119 -8.64 11.48 14.50
C HIS A 119 -8.59 12.01 13.07
N TYR A 120 -9.33 11.38 12.16
CA TYR A 120 -9.36 11.75 10.73
C TYR A 120 -10.61 11.19 10.06
N THR A 121 -10.89 11.67 8.85
CA THR A 121 -11.96 11.16 8.00
C THR A 121 -11.39 10.69 6.67
N LEU A 122 -11.75 9.47 6.27
CA LEU A 122 -11.49 8.95 4.93
C LEU A 122 -12.80 8.92 4.14
N LYS A 123 -12.72 9.08 2.84
CA LYS A 123 -13.85 8.83 1.96
C LYS A 123 -14.15 7.33 1.98
N ALA A 124 -15.33 6.98 2.46
CA ALA A 124 -15.82 5.61 2.47
C ALA A 124 -16.87 5.42 1.36
N TYR A 125 -16.99 4.20 0.88
CA TYR A 125 -18.09 3.73 0.04
C TYR A 125 -18.62 2.40 0.59
N ASP A 126 -19.80 2.03 0.16
CA ASP A 126 -20.47 0.81 0.61
C ASP A 126 -19.61 -0.43 0.30
N SER A 127 -19.61 -1.39 1.22
CA SER A 127 -18.80 -2.61 1.07
C SER A 127 -19.19 -3.46 -0.14
N SER A 128 -20.41 -3.35 -0.63
CA SER A 128 -20.87 -4.02 -1.87
C SER A 128 -20.17 -3.50 -3.13
N MET A 129 -19.64 -2.29 -3.09
CA MET A 129 -18.94 -1.67 -4.22
C MET A 129 -17.43 -1.91 -4.21
N VAL A 130 -16.88 -2.45 -3.12
CA VAL A 130 -15.44 -2.59 -2.92
C VAL A 130 -14.78 -3.41 -4.03
N GLU A 131 -15.37 -4.56 -4.38
CA GLU A 131 -14.82 -5.43 -5.41
C GLU A 131 -14.79 -4.72 -6.77
N GLU A 132 -15.91 -4.13 -7.19
CA GLU A 132 -16.01 -3.41 -8.46
C GLU A 132 -15.00 -2.24 -8.53
N VAL A 133 -14.90 -1.45 -7.45
CA VAL A 133 -14.01 -0.29 -7.40
C VAL A 133 -12.53 -0.70 -7.42
N LEU A 134 -12.14 -1.71 -6.63
CA LEU A 134 -10.74 -2.07 -6.50
C LEU A 134 -10.22 -2.91 -7.67
N THR A 135 -11.07 -3.68 -8.33
CA THR A 135 -10.69 -4.50 -9.50
C THR A 135 -10.89 -3.79 -10.82
N ASN A 136 -11.32 -2.52 -10.82
CA ASN A 136 -11.51 -1.75 -12.03
C ASN A 136 -10.20 -1.66 -12.82
N PRO A 137 -10.18 -2.05 -14.11
CA PRO A 137 -8.95 -2.10 -14.89
C PRO A 137 -8.34 -0.72 -15.22
N GLU A 138 -9.14 0.34 -15.12
CA GLU A 138 -8.69 1.70 -15.45
C GLU A 138 -8.28 2.50 -14.21
N ASN A 139 -9.02 2.34 -13.11
CA ASN A 139 -8.90 3.20 -11.92
C ASN A 139 -8.82 2.42 -10.61
N GLY A 140 -8.71 1.10 -10.68
CA GLY A 140 -8.66 0.22 -9.53
C GLY A 140 -7.31 0.21 -8.82
N THR A 141 -7.18 -0.71 -7.87
CA THR A 141 -5.96 -0.89 -7.07
C THR A 141 -4.92 -1.65 -7.88
N GLY A 142 -3.68 -1.22 -7.80
CA GLY A 142 -2.54 -1.85 -8.44
C GLY A 142 -1.75 -0.88 -9.33
N ALA A 143 -0.69 -1.39 -9.93
CA ALA A 143 0.11 -0.61 -10.86
C ALA A 143 -0.55 -0.62 -12.25
N THR A 144 -0.88 0.55 -12.75
CA THR A 144 -1.36 0.76 -14.12
C THR A 144 -0.22 1.09 -15.09
N LEU A 145 0.99 0.67 -14.76
CA LEU A 145 2.17 0.88 -15.58
C LEU A 145 2.04 0.06 -16.88
N ASP A 146 1.86 0.76 -17.97
CA ASP A 146 2.06 0.18 -19.30
C ASP A 146 3.57 -0.04 -19.50
N ILE A 147 4.03 -1.24 -19.15
CA ILE A 147 5.45 -1.62 -19.31
C ILE A 147 5.87 -1.73 -20.78
N THR A 148 4.93 -1.71 -21.72
CA THR A 148 5.26 -1.69 -23.18
C THR A 148 5.68 -0.30 -23.63
N SER A 149 5.32 0.74 -22.87
CA SER A 149 5.71 2.13 -23.09
C SER A 149 6.79 2.62 -22.10
N MET A 150 7.33 1.74 -21.25
CA MET A 150 8.45 2.09 -20.35
C MET A 150 9.75 2.30 -21.16
N THR A 151 9.85 3.45 -21.77
CA THR A 151 11.14 4.11 -21.86
C THR A 151 11.55 4.48 -20.42
N ASP A 152 12.80 4.17 -20.05
CA ASP A 152 13.35 4.55 -18.74
C ASP A 152 12.96 6.01 -18.48
N GLY A 153 12.46 6.35 -17.30
CA GLY A 153 11.75 7.59 -16.93
C GLY A 153 12.46 8.93 -17.25
N ILE A 154 13.45 8.91 -18.12
CA ILE A 154 14.13 10.07 -18.73
C ILE A 154 13.49 10.47 -20.05
N ASP A 155 12.80 9.55 -20.76
CA ASP A 155 12.13 9.87 -22.04
C ASP A 155 10.80 10.64 -21.86
N ASN A 156 10.23 10.66 -20.67
CA ASN A 156 9.02 11.43 -20.35
C ASN A 156 9.26 12.82 -19.72
N ALA A 157 10.48 13.28 -19.66
CA ALA A 157 10.69 14.73 -19.70
C ALA A 157 10.26 15.16 -21.10
N THR A 158 8.95 15.35 -21.29
CA THR A 158 8.37 15.81 -22.53
C THR A 158 9.22 16.96 -23.01
N ALA A 159 10.03 16.70 -24.00
CA ALA A 159 10.42 17.72 -24.94
C ALA A 159 9.10 18.16 -25.60
N SER A 160 8.34 18.98 -24.87
CA SER A 160 7.32 19.78 -25.48
C SER A 160 8.03 20.47 -26.64
N ALA A 161 7.67 20.07 -27.82
CA ALA A 161 8.18 20.50 -29.10
C ALA A 161 8.65 21.95 -29.03
N ALA A 162 9.93 22.17 -29.06
CA ALA A 162 10.45 23.47 -29.47
C ALA A 162 11.97 23.46 -29.56
N GLY A 163 12.43 23.37 -30.74
CA GLY A 163 13.72 23.86 -31.10
C GLY A 163 14.86 22.85 -31.04
N THR A 164 15.82 23.06 -31.94
CA THR A 164 17.10 22.38 -31.88
C THR A 164 17.88 22.85 -30.65
N PRO A 165 18.51 21.97 -29.89
CA PRO A 165 19.35 22.39 -28.77
C PRO A 165 20.49 23.28 -29.30
N VAL A 166 20.78 24.35 -28.56
CA VAL A 166 21.88 25.27 -28.90
C VAL A 166 23.25 24.75 -28.46
N SER A 167 23.27 23.79 -27.49
CA SER A 167 24.47 23.05 -27.13
C SER A 167 24.14 21.66 -26.63
N ILE A 168 25.05 20.72 -26.88
CA ILE A 168 25.00 19.35 -26.38
C ILE A 168 26.32 19.04 -25.69
N THR A 169 26.26 18.60 -24.44
CA THR A 169 27.43 18.20 -23.64
C THR A 169 27.24 16.76 -23.20
N TYR A 170 28.30 15.98 -23.20
CA TYR A 170 28.27 14.58 -22.78
C TYR A 170 29.05 14.39 -21.48
N TYR A 171 28.59 13.48 -20.63
CA TYR A 171 29.23 13.09 -19.38
C TYR A 171 29.25 11.56 -19.30
N ASN A 172 30.34 11.03 -18.72
CA ASN A 172 30.38 9.62 -18.32
C ASN A 172 29.62 9.41 -16.98
N MET A 173 29.62 8.19 -16.49
CA MET A 173 28.85 7.83 -15.26
C MET A 173 29.41 8.43 -13.98
N ASP A 174 30.67 8.87 -13.95
CA ASP A 174 31.27 9.57 -12.78
C ASP A 174 31.06 11.08 -12.82
N GLY A 175 30.35 11.59 -13.85
CA GLY A 175 30.04 13.02 -14.01
C GLY A 175 31.14 13.82 -14.69
N THR A 176 32.20 13.18 -15.22
CA THR A 176 33.25 13.85 -15.99
C THR A 176 32.74 14.18 -17.39
N GLU A 177 32.94 15.43 -17.81
CA GLU A 177 32.61 15.87 -19.18
C GLU A 177 33.51 15.19 -20.21
N ILE A 178 32.87 14.71 -21.30
CA ILE A 178 33.56 14.03 -22.41
C ILE A 178 33.17 14.67 -23.75
N THR A 179 34.07 14.65 -24.70
CA THR A 179 33.84 15.30 -26.00
C THR A 179 32.89 14.52 -26.92
N SER A 180 32.76 13.22 -26.69
CA SER A 180 31.84 12.34 -27.43
C SER A 180 31.49 11.10 -26.57
N PRO A 181 30.33 10.45 -26.80
CA PRO A 181 29.93 9.27 -26.07
C PRO A 181 30.93 8.12 -26.22
N VAL A 182 31.29 7.49 -25.08
CA VAL A 182 32.16 6.31 -24.98
C VAL A 182 31.32 5.03 -24.82
N PRO A 183 31.89 3.82 -25.05
CA PRO A 183 31.16 2.58 -24.81
C PRO A 183 30.61 2.49 -23.40
N GLY A 184 29.34 2.07 -23.30
CA GLY A 184 28.59 2.00 -22.04
C GLY A 184 27.60 3.15 -21.86
N ILE A 185 27.24 3.43 -20.60
CA ILE A 185 26.23 4.45 -20.26
C ILE A 185 26.89 5.84 -20.23
N ASN A 186 26.27 6.80 -20.91
CA ASN A 186 26.65 8.21 -20.93
C ASN A 186 25.42 9.08 -20.63
N ILE A 187 25.64 10.29 -20.13
CA ILE A 187 24.62 11.32 -19.95
C ILE A 187 24.80 12.40 -21.01
N MET A 188 23.75 12.65 -21.80
CA MET A 188 23.72 13.74 -22.77
C MET A 188 22.90 14.90 -22.20
N LYS A 189 23.51 16.05 -21.97
CA LYS A 189 22.85 17.28 -21.55
C LYS A 189 22.62 18.17 -22.77
N MET A 190 21.37 18.49 -23.04
CA MET A 190 20.94 19.41 -24.11
C MET A 190 20.52 20.74 -23.51
N THR A 191 21.04 21.85 -24.00
CA THR A 191 20.62 23.19 -23.59
C THR A 191 19.92 23.87 -24.76
N TYR A 192 18.82 24.54 -24.50
CA TYR A 192 17.97 25.22 -25.49
C TYR A 192 18.12 26.73 -25.36
N ALA A 193 17.73 27.47 -26.40
CA ALA A 193 17.85 28.94 -26.48
C ALA A 193 17.06 29.68 -25.35
N ASP A 194 16.05 29.06 -24.79
CA ASP A 194 15.24 29.57 -23.68
C ASP A 194 15.88 29.34 -22.30
N GLY A 195 17.11 28.81 -22.24
CA GLY A 195 17.85 28.47 -21.02
C GLY A 195 17.46 27.15 -20.37
N ARG A 196 16.45 26.45 -20.91
CA ARG A 196 16.03 25.15 -20.44
C ARG A 196 17.11 24.10 -20.73
N THR A 197 17.32 23.15 -19.80
CA THR A 197 18.23 22.01 -20.00
C THR A 197 17.48 20.70 -19.90
N VAL A 198 17.82 19.72 -20.75
CA VAL A 198 17.29 18.35 -20.73
C VAL A 198 18.47 17.39 -20.66
N ASN A 199 18.45 16.47 -19.72
CA ASN A 199 19.45 15.41 -19.59
C ASN A 199 18.85 14.11 -20.12
N LYS A 200 19.59 13.41 -20.98
CA LYS A 200 19.20 12.11 -21.54
C LYS A 200 20.29 11.09 -21.30
N LYS A 201 19.93 9.94 -20.75
CA LYS A 201 20.82 8.77 -20.68
C LYS A 201 20.92 8.14 -22.08
N ILE A 202 22.11 7.91 -22.56
CA ILE A 202 22.38 7.23 -23.81
C ILE A 202 23.34 6.06 -23.59
N MET A 203 23.17 5.01 -24.36
CA MET A 203 24.05 3.84 -24.34
C MET A 203 24.70 3.69 -25.72
N ARG A 204 26.01 3.46 -25.76
CA ARG A 204 26.77 3.28 -27.00
C ARG A 204 27.54 1.96 -26.98
#